data_593e8fab0459ce2617ade7523089d56d
#
_entry.id   593e8fab0459ce2617ade7523089d56d
#
_cell.length_a   1.000
_cell.length_b   1.000
_cell.length_c   1.000
_cell.angle_alpha   90.00
_cell.angle_beta   90.00
_cell.angle_gamma   90.00
#
_symmetry.space_group_name_H-M   'P 1'
#
loop_
_entity.id
_entity.type
_entity.pdbx_description
1 polymer ?
#
loop_
_entity_poly.entity_id
_entity_poly.type
_entity_poly.pdbx_seq_one_letter_code
_entity_poly.pdbx_strand_id
1 'polypeptide(L)'
;MAKGLFDCTGKVTLVTGGNGGIGLGFAMGVAKMGGDIAIWARNADKNEAAAAALRAAGAGRVETYQVDVASEEAIVDGYAKLLADFGRIDCVFANSGRASRSRSVLTLDSAEWHDLLAVNLHGAFFTLREGAKAMVARAEAGEPGGSLVYCGSLSMFHGIAGINNYAASKGGMGAAVRGMAAELGKYEIRANSIAPGYIKTGIGGDGEMSEEMKARMAAVDAHFSAKTPIHRPGAIEDFEGIGAYLASDASRYHSGDTIVIDGGSLIYPPYAF
;
A
#
# COMPACT_ATOMS: atom_id res chain seq x y z
N MET A 1 -25.46 -17.97 7.56
CA MET A 1 -25.70 -16.94 6.52
C MET A 1 -24.63 -17.10 5.46
N ALA A 2 -24.95 -16.94 4.17
CA ALA A 2 -23.92 -16.94 3.13
C ALA A 2 -22.96 -15.77 3.39
N LYS A 3 -21.63 -16.01 3.26
CA LYS A 3 -20.61 -14.95 3.37
C LYS A 3 -20.87 -13.91 2.27
N GLY A 4 -20.84 -12.63 2.63
CA GLY A 4 -20.92 -11.55 1.65
C GLY A 4 -19.66 -11.51 0.77
N LEU A 5 -19.74 -10.93 -0.44
CA LEU A 5 -18.60 -10.84 -1.37
C LEU A 5 -17.38 -10.12 -0.76
N PHE A 6 -17.61 -9.17 0.14
CA PHE A 6 -16.57 -8.40 0.82
C PHE A 6 -16.15 -9.00 2.17
N ASP A 7 -16.72 -10.14 2.59
CA ASP A 7 -16.39 -10.79 3.85
C ASP A 7 -14.92 -11.23 3.87
N CYS A 8 -14.16 -10.70 4.82
CA CYS A 8 -12.76 -11.04 5.05
C CYS A 8 -12.56 -11.95 6.28
N THR A 9 -13.64 -12.43 6.91
CA THR A 9 -13.56 -13.30 8.10
C THR A 9 -12.73 -14.55 7.83
N GLY A 10 -11.70 -14.76 8.64
CA GLY A 10 -10.75 -15.89 8.52
C GLY A 10 -9.71 -15.70 7.42
N LYS A 11 -9.63 -14.53 6.78
CA LYS A 11 -8.55 -14.15 5.88
C LYS A 11 -7.54 -13.29 6.63
N VAL A 12 -6.26 -13.56 6.42
CA VAL A 12 -5.14 -12.81 7.01
C VAL A 12 -4.56 -11.84 5.99
N THR A 13 -4.51 -10.57 6.35
CA THR A 13 -3.99 -9.50 5.50
C THR A 13 -2.76 -8.85 6.14
N LEU A 14 -1.64 -8.85 5.43
CA LEU A 14 -0.45 -8.08 5.77
C LEU A 14 -0.51 -6.69 5.13
N VAL A 15 -0.26 -5.64 5.93
CA VAL A 15 -0.11 -4.28 5.42
C VAL A 15 1.21 -3.68 5.88
N THR A 16 2.16 -3.49 4.97
CA THR A 16 3.38 -2.76 5.30
C THR A 16 3.11 -1.26 5.33
N GLY A 17 3.60 -0.57 6.38
CA GLY A 17 3.22 0.82 6.64
C GLY A 17 1.73 0.96 7.03
N GLY A 18 1.12 -0.10 7.59
CA GLY A 18 -0.29 -0.13 7.98
C GLY A 18 -0.63 0.67 9.23
N ASN A 19 0.36 1.29 9.88
CA ASN A 19 0.19 2.09 11.08
C ASN A 19 -0.12 3.58 10.80
N GLY A 20 -0.39 3.94 9.55
CA GLY A 20 -0.72 5.31 9.17
C GLY A 20 -0.93 5.48 7.66
N GLY A 21 -1.38 6.67 7.28
CA GLY A 21 -1.58 7.04 5.88
C GLY A 21 -2.46 6.04 5.11
N ILE A 22 -2.17 5.87 3.83
CA ILE A 22 -2.93 4.99 2.92
C ILE A 22 -2.95 3.55 3.42
N GLY A 23 -1.85 3.07 4.02
CA GLY A 23 -1.78 1.71 4.57
C GLY A 23 -2.80 1.47 5.68
N LEU A 24 -3.02 2.45 6.55
CA LEU A 24 -4.08 2.37 7.57
C LEU A 24 -5.47 2.35 6.93
N GLY A 25 -5.69 3.10 5.84
CA GLY A 25 -6.95 3.06 5.09
C GLY A 25 -7.24 1.65 4.53
N PHE A 26 -6.25 1.00 3.92
CA PHE A 26 -6.41 -0.40 3.46
C PHE A 26 -6.75 -1.34 4.63
N ALA A 27 -5.97 -1.26 5.71
CA ALA A 27 -6.19 -2.08 6.89
C ALA A 27 -7.58 -1.85 7.52
N MET A 28 -8.04 -0.60 7.58
CA MET A 28 -9.35 -0.23 8.09
C MET A 28 -10.49 -0.84 7.26
N GLY A 29 -10.37 -0.82 5.93
CA GLY A 29 -11.33 -1.49 5.04
C GLY A 29 -11.43 -2.99 5.32
N VAL A 30 -10.30 -3.67 5.50
CA VAL A 30 -10.25 -5.09 5.86
C VAL A 30 -10.84 -5.34 7.24
N ALA A 31 -10.50 -4.49 8.23
CA ALA A 31 -11.02 -4.58 9.59
C ALA A 31 -12.54 -4.52 9.65
N LYS A 32 -13.13 -3.54 8.96
CA LYS A 32 -14.60 -3.38 8.87
C LYS A 32 -15.31 -4.58 8.24
N MET A 33 -14.57 -5.40 7.49
CA MET A 33 -15.06 -6.65 6.87
C MET A 33 -14.64 -7.90 7.67
N GLY A 34 -14.19 -7.75 8.92
CA GLY A 34 -13.92 -8.85 9.85
C GLY A 34 -12.62 -9.62 9.59
N GLY A 35 -11.70 -9.10 8.77
CA GLY A 35 -10.44 -9.76 8.47
C GLY A 35 -9.42 -9.70 9.60
N ASP A 36 -8.49 -10.66 9.63
CA ASP A 36 -7.31 -10.65 10.47
C ASP A 36 -6.21 -9.80 9.83
N ILE A 37 -5.47 -9.02 10.64
CA ILE A 37 -4.54 -8.03 10.13
C ILE A 37 -3.18 -8.16 10.80
N ALA A 38 -2.13 -8.20 9.98
CA ALA A 38 -0.74 -8.04 10.38
C ALA A 38 -0.24 -6.66 9.91
N ILE A 39 0.27 -5.84 10.82
CA ILE A 39 0.89 -4.55 10.50
C ILE A 39 2.41 -4.70 10.58
N TRP A 40 3.11 -4.31 9.51
CA TRP A 40 4.56 -4.12 9.54
C TRP A 40 4.91 -2.65 9.45
N ALA A 41 5.54 -2.12 10.49
CA ALA A 41 6.13 -0.78 10.48
C ALA A 41 7.19 -0.66 11.58
N ARG A 42 7.98 0.42 11.53
CA ARG A 42 9.14 0.57 12.42
C ARG A 42 8.81 1.17 13.79
N ASN A 43 7.74 1.94 13.90
CA ASN A 43 7.37 2.66 15.13
C ASN A 43 6.36 1.84 15.94
N ALA A 44 6.78 1.34 17.11
CA ALA A 44 5.97 0.47 17.96
C ALA A 44 4.72 1.18 18.50
N ASP A 45 4.85 2.43 18.96
CA ASP A 45 3.72 3.16 19.57
C ASP A 45 2.62 3.42 18.54
N LYS A 46 3.00 3.82 17.32
CA LYS A 46 2.05 3.97 16.20
C LYS A 46 1.43 2.64 15.79
N ASN A 47 2.17 1.55 15.86
CA ASN A 47 1.67 0.22 15.57
C ASN A 47 0.55 -0.15 16.56
N GLU A 48 0.76 0.04 17.86
CA GLU A 48 -0.25 -0.26 18.88
C GLU A 48 -1.48 0.62 18.77
N ALA A 49 -1.31 1.92 18.52
CA ALA A 49 -2.43 2.83 18.30
C ALA A 49 -3.28 2.42 17.07
N ALA A 50 -2.64 2.02 15.98
CA ALA A 50 -3.32 1.52 14.79
C ALA A 50 -4.03 0.19 15.07
N ALA A 51 -3.36 -0.74 15.78
CA ALA A 51 -3.95 -2.03 16.13
C ALA A 51 -5.20 -1.85 17.00
N ALA A 52 -5.18 -0.94 17.98
CA ALA A 52 -6.36 -0.61 18.79
C ALA A 52 -7.52 -0.08 17.94
N ALA A 53 -7.24 0.83 16.99
CA ALA A 53 -8.24 1.37 16.07
C ALA A 53 -8.85 0.28 15.16
N LEU A 54 -8.02 -0.62 14.64
CA LEU A 54 -8.46 -1.72 13.77
C LEU A 54 -9.32 -2.74 14.53
N ARG A 55 -8.96 -3.08 15.76
CA ARG A 55 -9.79 -3.94 16.64
C ARG A 55 -11.14 -3.29 16.91
N ALA A 56 -11.15 -1.99 17.20
CA ALA A 56 -12.40 -1.24 17.42
C ALA A 56 -13.27 -1.14 16.16
N ALA A 57 -12.68 -1.19 14.97
CA ALA A 57 -13.39 -1.18 13.70
C ALA A 57 -13.99 -2.54 13.29
N GLY A 58 -13.66 -3.63 14.03
CA GLY A 58 -14.23 -4.95 13.78
C GLY A 58 -13.27 -5.97 13.20
N ALA A 59 -11.96 -5.70 13.19
CA ALA A 59 -10.97 -6.72 12.85
C ALA A 59 -11.09 -7.96 13.74
N GLY A 60 -10.82 -9.13 13.19
CA GLY A 60 -10.74 -10.38 13.96
C GLY A 60 -9.52 -10.35 14.89
N ARG A 61 -8.39 -10.76 14.40
CA ARG A 61 -7.09 -10.68 15.10
C ARG A 61 -6.23 -9.56 14.50
N VAL A 62 -5.51 -8.80 15.34
CA VAL A 62 -4.55 -7.79 14.88
C VAL A 62 -3.23 -7.99 15.61
N GLU A 63 -2.15 -8.22 14.84
CA GLU A 63 -0.79 -8.31 15.35
C GLU A 63 0.10 -7.26 14.67
N THR A 64 1.11 -6.80 15.40
CA THR A 64 2.05 -5.79 14.92
C THR A 64 3.48 -6.29 15.01
N TYR A 65 4.29 -5.96 13.99
CA TYR A 65 5.69 -6.37 13.93
C TYR A 65 6.55 -5.19 13.54
N GLN A 66 7.68 -5.04 14.24
CA GLN A 66 8.71 -4.08 13.84
C GLN A 66 9.55 -4.69 12.72
N VAL A 67 9.24 -4.32 11.46
CA VAL A 67 9.96 -4.78 10.28
C VAL A 67 10.39 -3.57 9.46
N ASP A 68 11.69 -3.50 9.12
CA ASP A 68 12.20 -2.57 8.12
C ASP A 68 12.24 -3.25 6.75
N VAL A 69 11.36 -2.84 5.85
CA VAL A 69 11.27 -3.41 4.50
C VAL A 69 12.48 -3.09 3.61
N ALA A 70 13.41 -2.23 4.04
CA ALA A 70 14.67 -2.04 3.36
C ALA A 70 15.64 -3.24 3.52
N SER A 71 15.38 -4.13 4.48
CA SER A 71 16.15 -5.36 4.73
C SER A 71 15.37 -6.58 4.25
N GLU A 72 15.93 -7.31 3.29
CA GLU A 72 15.36 -8.58 2.82
C GLU A 72 15.32 -9.63 3.95
N GLU A 73 16.36 -9.70 4.79
CA GLU A 73 16.41 -10.60 5.93
C GLU A 73 15.27 -10.31 6.92
N ALA A 74 15.05 -9.02 7.26
CA ALA A 74 13.95 -8.64 8.14
C ALA A 74 12.56 -8.99 7.56
N ILE A 75 12.40 -8.94 6.25
CA ILE A 75 11.17 -9.37 5.57
C ILE A 75 10.98 -10.88 5.72
N VAL A 76 12.01 -11.68 5.46
CA VAL A 76 11.96 -13.16 5.59
C VAL A 76 11.62 -13.56 7.03
N ASP A 77 12.31 -12.99 8.02
CA ASP A 77 12.06 -13.23 9.44
C ASP A 77 10.65 -12.76 9.86
N GLY A 78 10.19 -11.64 9.31
CA GLY A 78 8.85 -11.11 9.51
C GLY A 78 7.77 -12.08 9.02
N TYR A 79 7.95 -12.69 7.85
CA TYR A 79 7.02 -13.72 7.35
C TYR A 79 7.06 -14.99 8.19
N ALA A 80 8.23 -15.44 8.65
CA ALA A 80 8.33 -16.59 9.53
C ALA A 80 7.51 -16.39 10.81
N LYS A 81 7.60 -15.21 11.44
CA LYS A 81 6.81 -14.85 12.63
C LYS A 81 5.31 -14.75 12.32
N LEU A 82 4.95 -14.06 11.23
CA LEU A 82 3.55 -13.92 10.80
C LEU A 82 2.90 -15.29 10.59
N LEU A 83 3.59 -16.19 9.88
CA LEU A 83 3.07 -17.53 9.60
C LEU A 83 3.01 -18.40 10.85
N ALA A 84 3.93 -18.24 11.81
CA ALA A 84 3.85 -18.90 13.12
C ALA A 84 2.62 -18.43 13.93
N ASP A 85 2.29 -17.13 13.86
CA ASP A 85 1.18 -16.54 14.60
C ASP A 85 -0.19 -16.82 13.96
N PHE A 86 -0.30 -16.68 12.63
CA PHE A 86 -1.58 -16.76 11.91
C PHE A 86 -1.79 -18.07 11.16
N GLY A 87 -0.73 -18.81 10.86
CA GLY A 87 -0.78 -20.05 10.08
C GLY A 87 -0.99 -19.85 8.57
N ARG A 88 -1.35 -18.65 8.11
CA ARG A 88 -1.65 -18.36 6.70
C ARG A 88 -1.45 -16.89 6.36
N ILE A 89 -1.43 -16.59 5.07
CA ILE A 89 -1.56 -15.25 4.51
C ILE A 89 -2.43 -15.31 3.26
N ASP A 90 -3.39 -14.39 3.13
CA ASP A 90 -4.38 -14.34 2.05
C ASP A 90 -4.27 -13.06 1.21
N CYS A 91 -3.83 -11.96 1.83
CA CYS A 91 -3.62 -10.69 1.14
C CYS A 91 -2.37 -9.99 1.64
N VAL A 92 -1.63 -9.34 0.74
CA VAL A 92 -0.46 -8.53 1.08
C VAL A 92 -0.58 -7.18 0.41
N PHE A 93 -0.59 -6.12 1.22
CA PHE A 93 -0.43 -4.74 0.74
C PHE A 93 1.02 -4.28 0.97
N ALA A 94 1.83 -4.31 -0.08
CA ALA A 94 3.16 -3.69 -0.09
C ALA A 94 3.00 -2.18 -0.27
N ASN A 95 2.75 -1.49 0.85
CA ASN A 95 2.42 -0.07 0.87
C ASN A 95 3.57 0.80 1.41
N SER A 96 4.48 0.27 2.23
CA SER A 96 5.62 1.05 2.75
C SER A 96 6.36 1.76 1.64
N GLY A 97 6.65 3.04 1.85
CA GLY A 97 7.37 3.85 0.89
C GLY A 97 7.89 5.16 1.47
N ARG A 98 8.84 5.76 0.76
CA ARG A 98 9.42 7.07 1.06
C ARG A 98 9.17 8.00 -0.11
N ALA A 99 8.97 9.27 0.17
CA ALA A 99 8.99 10.33 -0.83
C ALA A 99 10.42 10.63 -1.27
N SER A 100 10.61 11.10 -2.50
CA SER A 100 11.87 11.70 -2.95
C SER A 100 12.11 13.04 -2.24
N ARG A 101 13.38 13.40 -2.05
CA ARG A 101 13.77 14.72 -1.56
C ARG A 101 13.68 15.82 -2.61
N SER A 102 13.13 15.52 -3.78
CA SER A 102 12.98 16.44 -4.90
C SER A 102 14.31 17.03 -5.40
N ARG A 103 15.12 16.17 -6.03
CA ARG A 103 16.42 16.54 -6.64
C ARG A 103 16.32 16.56 -8.15
N SER A 104 16.97 17.53 -8.78
CA SER A 104 17.21 17.48 -10.22
C SER A 104 17.94 16.19 -10.62
N VAL A 105 17.66 15.65 -11.78
CA VAL A 105 18.40 14.52 -12.35
C VAL A 105 19.92 14.78 -12.39
N LEU A 106 20.32 16.05 -12.50
CA LEU A 106 21.71 16.46 -12.54
C LEU A 106 22.39 16.48 -11.17
N THR A 107 21.63 16.50 -10.09
CA THR A 107 22.16 16.65 -8.70
C THR A 107 21.70 15.52 -7.78
N LEU A 108 20.93 14.56 -8.26
CA LEU A 108 20.54 13.37 -7.52
C LEU A 108 21.78 12.47 -7.36
N ASP A 109 22.23 12.28 -6.12
CA ASP A 109 23.34 11.40 -5.83
C ASP A 109 22.95 9.92 -5.79
N SER A 110 23.95 9.03 -5.94
CA SER A 110 23.72 7.59 -5.99
C SER A 110 23.24 7.02 -4.65
N ALA A 111 23.66 7.60 -3.53
CA ALA A 111 23.24 7.13 -2.20
C ALA A 111 21.73 7.38 -2.02
N GLU A 112 21.26 8.59 -2.31
CA GLU A 112 19.82 8.90 -2.24
C GLU A 112 18.99 8.03 -3.22
N TRP A 113 19.56 7.76 -4.42
CA TRP A 113 18.94 6.83 -5.38
C TRP A 113 18.77 5.45 -4.77
N HIS A 114 19.85 4.84 -4.28
CA HIS A 114 19.83 3.49 -3.71
C HIS A 114 18.99 3.39 -2.44
N ASP A 115 19.06 4.37 -1.54
CA ASP A 115 18.27 4.41 -0.31
C ASP A 115 16.77 4.43 -0.57
N LEU A 116 16.34 5.16 -1.59
CA LEU A 116 14.92 5.19 -1.94
C LEU A 116 14.48 3.88 -2.59
N LEU A 117 15.28 3.35 -3.51
CA LEU A 117 14.97 2.08 -4.18
C LEU A 117 14.96 0.90 -3.20
N ALA A 118 15.83 0.90 -2.19
CA ALA A 118 15.85 -0.14 -1.16
C ALA A 118 14.48 -0.33 -0.50
N VAL A 119 13.77 0.77 -0.19
CA VAL A 119 12.43 0.72 0.40
C VAL A 119 11.36 0.51 -0.66
N ASN A 120 11.32 1.40 -1.69
CA ASN A 120 10.16 1.53 -2.59
C ASN A 120 10.11 0.46 -3.69
N LEU A 121 11.25 -0.08 -4.08
CA LEU A 121 11.37 -1.09 -5.13
C LEU A 121 11.72 -2.46 -4.55
N HIS A 122 12.90 -2.59 -3.94
CA HIS A 122 13.39 -3.87 -3.45
C HIS A 122 12.53 -4.39 -2.30
N GLY A 123 12.25 -3.55 -1.31
CA GLY A 123 11.41 -3.91 -0.16
C GLY A 123 9.99 -4.29 -0.55
N ALA A 124 9.39 -3.54 -1.49
CA ALA A 124 8.07 -3.89 -2.01
C ALA A 124 8.10 -5.23 -2.78
N PHE A 125 9.10 -5.43 -3.64
CA PHE A 125 9.26 -6.68 -4.39
C PHE A 125 9.45 -7.88 -3.46
N PHE A 126 10.37 -7.80 -2.51
CA PHE A 126 10.64 -8.90 -1.57
C PHE A 126 9.43 -9.18 -0.67
N THR A 127 8.71 -8.14 -0.22
CA THR A 127 7.46 -8.31 0.54
C THR A 127 6.43 -9.11 -0.27
N LEU A 128 6.18 -8.75 -1.53
CA LEU A 128 5.24 -9.49 -2.38
C LEU A 128 5.75 -10.89 -2.74
N ARG A 129 7.05 -11.06 -2.97
CA ARG A 129 7.67 -12.36 -3.27
C ARG A 129 7.48 -13.36 -2.12
N GLU A 130 7.79 -12.97 -0.88
CA GLU A 130 7.65 -13.86 0.27
C GLU A 130 6.18 -14.18 0.55
N GLY A 131 5.27 -13.20 0.39
CA GLY A 131 3.83 -13.44 0.43
C GLY A 131 3.38 -14.44 -0.64
N ALA A 132 3.87 -14.29 -1.87
CA ALA A 132 3.58 -15.21 -2.96
C ALA A 132 4.06 -16.64 -2.65
N LYS A 133 5.29 -16.81 -2.10
CA LYS A 133 5.79 -18.13 -1.69
C LYS A 133 4.86 -18.82 -0.69
N ALA A 134 4.40 -18.09 0.33
CA ALA A 134 3.48 -18.62 1.33
C ALA A 134 2.12 -19.00 0.72
N MET A 135 1.59 -18.17 -0.18
CA MET A 135 0.33 -18.43 -0.89
C MET A 135 0.46 -19.63 -1.85
N VAL A 136 1.57 -19.76 -2.56
CA VAL A 136 1.84 -20.91 -3.47
C VAL A 136 1.94 -22.21 -2.66
N ALA A 137 2.69 -22.24 -1.55
CA ALA A 137 2.78 -23.41 -0.69
C ALA A 137 1.39 -23.84 -0.18
N ARG A 138 0.52 -22.91 0.17
CA ARG A 138 -0.86 -23.18 0.56
C ARG A 138 -1.70 -23.70 -0.61
N ALA A 139 -1.52 -23.16 -1.81
CA ALA A 139 -2.22 -23.62 -3.00
C ALA A 139 -1.82 -25.06 -3.38
N GLU A 140 -0.53 -25.41 -3.27
CA GLU A 140 -0.03 -26.77 -3.49
C GLU A 140 -0.54 -27.76 -2.43
N ALA A 141 -0.88 -27.28 -1.24
CA ALA A 141 -1.56 -28.05 -0.21
C ALA A 141 -3.08 -28.17 -0.40
N GLY A 142 -3.64 -27.65 -1.50
CA GLY A 142 -5.06 -27.78 -1.86
C GLY A 142 -5.94 -26.57 -1.50
N GLU A 143 -5.36 -25.46 -1.05
CA GLU A 143 -6.08 -24.23 -0.73
C GLU A 143 -5.60 -23.06 -1.63
N PRO A 144 -5.97 -23.01 -2.93
CA PRO A 144 -5.53 -21.97 -3.84
C PRO A 144 -6.10 -20.59 -3.50
N GLY A 145 -5.52 -19.58 -4.13
CA GLY A 145 -5.97 -18.19 -4.03
C GLY A 145 -5.10 -17.30 -3.17
N GLY A 146 -5.22 -16.01 -3.41
CA GLY A 146 -4.48 -14.96 -2.71
C GLY A 146 -4.53 -13.63 -3.44
N SER A 147 -4.07 -12.57 -2.80
CA SER A 147 -4.03 -11.23 -3.37
C SER A 147 -2.74 -10.50 -3.02
N LEU A 148 -1.98 -10.11 -4.02
CA LEU A 148 -0.79 -9.28 -3.91
C LEU A 148 -1.13 -7.87 -4.38
N VAL A 149 -0.94 -6.87 -3.55
CA VAL A 149 -1.30 -5.49 -3.86
C VAL A 149 -0.11 -4.58 -3.62
N TYR A 150 0.25 -3.82 -4.64
CA TYR A 150 1.29 -2.80 -4.55
C TYR A 150 0.69 -1.39 -4.48
N CYS A 151 1.14 -0.59 -3.51
CA CYS A 151 0.80 0.83 -3.46
C CYS A 151 1.77 1.64 -4.31
N GLY A 152 1.36 1.91 -5.54
CA GLY A 152 2.05 2.70 -6.55
C GLY A 152 1.93 4.21 -6.34
N SER A 153 1.76 4.96 -7.44
CA SER A 153 1.58 6.41 -7.49
C SER A 153 1.21 6.85 -8.90
N LEU A 154 0.60 8.00 -9.08
CA LEU A 154 0.45 8.63 -10.40
C LEU A 154 1.79 8.91 -11.09
N SER A 155 2.91 8.95 -10.35
CA SER A 155 4.26 9.05 -10.94
C SER A 155 4.64 7.87 -11.86
N MET A 156 3.84 6.80 -11.88
CA MET A 156 3.93 5.70 -12.86
C MET A 156 3.51 6.16 -14.26
N PHE A 157 2.71 7.23 -14.36
CA PHE A 157 2.09 7.72 -15.59
C PHE A 157 2.53 9.13 -15.95
N HIS A 158 2.86 9.97 -14.95
CA HIS A 158 3.26 11.36 -15.15
C HIS A 158 4.77 11.55 -15.10
N GLY A 159 5.29 12.41 -15.98
CA GLY A 159 6.62 12.99 -15.83
C GLY A 159 6.60 14.13 -14.81
N ILE A 160 7.18 13.89 -13.63
CA ILE A 160 7.28 14.89 -12.56
C ILE A 160 8.75 15.21 -12.34
N ALA A 161 9.13 16.47 -12.55
CA ALA A 161 10.51 16.92 -12.34
C ALA A 161 10.94 16.74 -10.86
N GLY A 162 12.17 16.30 -10.66
CA GLY A 162 12.79 16.21 -9.34
C GLY A 162 12.52 14.92 -8.57
N ILE A 163 11.72 13.98 -9.08
CA ILE A 163 11.40 12.73 -8.39
C ILE A 163 11.74 11.47 -9.21
N ASN A 164 12.83 11.53 -10.00
CA ASN A 164 13.18 10.44 -10.93
C ASN A 164 13.38 9.08 -10.24
N ASN A 165 14.05 9.05 -9.08
CA ASN A 165 14.21 7.83 -8.28
C ASN A 165 12.87 7.26 -7.79
N TYR A 166 11.96 8.11 -7.36
CA TYR A 166 10.63 7.72 -6.93
C TYR A 166 9.81 7.19 -8.12
N ALA A 167 9.78 7.92 -9.23
CA ALA A 167 9.06 7.50 -10.43
C ALA A 167 9.59 6.16 -10.97
N ALA A 168 10.93 5.99 -11.01
CA ALA A 168 11.56 4.73 -11.40
C ALA A 168 11.15 3.57 -10.49
N SER A 169 11.14 3.80 -9.16
CA SER A 169 10.74 2.76 -8.19
C SER A 169 9.28 2.37 -8.36
N LYS A 170 8.39 3.36 -8.53
CA LYS A 170 6.94 3.13 -8.66
C LYS A 170 6.59 2.49 -10.01
N GLY A 171 7.19 2.94 -11.10
CA GLY A 171 7.01 2.37 -12.44
C GLY A 171 7.57 0.95 -12.57
N GLY A 172 8.76 0.70 -12.02
CA GLY A 172 9.40 -0.62 -12.01
C GLY A 172 8.56 -1.67 -11.29
N MET A 173 8.05 -1.35 -10.10
CA MET A 173 7.15 -2.25 -9.37
C MET A 173 5.82 -2.48 -10.07
N GLY A 174 5.23 -1.44 -10.68
CA GLY A 174 3.99 -1.62 -11.46
C GLY A 174 4.18 -2.59 -12.64
N ALA A 175 5.36 -2.61 -13.26
CA ALA A 175 5.70 -3.61 -14.27
C ALA A 175 5.88 -5.01 -13.66
N ALA A 176 6.58 -5.13 -12.52
CA ALA A 176 6.80 -6.41 -11.83
C ALA A 176 5.47 -7.05 -11.38
N VAL A 177 4.52 -6.26 -10.89
CA VAL A 177 3.20 -6.75 -10.48
C VAL A 177 2.43 -7.39 -11.64
N ARG A 178 2.52 -6.86 -12.87
CA ARG A 178 1.93 -7.50 -14.05
C ARG A 178 2.57 -8.85 -14.36
N GLY A 179 3.90 -8.95 -14.19
CA GLY A 179 4.61 -10.23 -14.29
C GLY A 179 4.14 -11.25 -13.25
N MET A 180 4.02 -10.81 -11.98
CA MET A 180 3.48 -11.66 -10.90
C MET A 180 2.05 -12.12 -11.19
N ALA A 181 1.19 -11.26 -11.71
CA ALA A 181 -0.18 -11.62 -12.08
C ALA A 181 -0.22 -12.74 -13.14
N ALA A 182 0.63 -12.64 -14.17
CA ALA A 182 0.72 -13.64 -15.22
C ALA A 182 1.29 -14.97 -14.72
N GLU A 183 2.33 -14.93 -13.88
CA GLU A 183 3.02 -16.12 -13.36
C GLU A 183 2.18 -16.90 -12.34
N LEU A 184 1.50 -16.16 -11.43
CA LEU A 184 0.85 -16.73 -10.26
C LEU A 184 -0.63 -17.05 -10.47
N GLY A 185 -1.20 -16.64 -11.60
CA GLY A 185 -2.62 -16.86 -11.91
C GLY A 185 -3.03 -18.35 -11.90
N LYS A 186 -2.13 -19.26 -12.23
CA LYS A 186 -2.37 -20.73 -12.16
C LYS A 186 -2.64 -21.23 -10.73
N TYR A 187 -2.26 -20.47 -9.70
CA TYR A 187 -2.54 -20.76 -8.29
C TYR A 187 -3.73 -19.93 -7.77
N GLU A 188 -4.47 -19.28 -8.66
CA GLU A 188 -5.54 -18.32 -8.31
C GLU A 188 -5.05 -17.11 -7.47
N ILE A 189 -3.75 -16.82 -7.50
CA ILE A 189 -3.16 -15.67 -6.84
C ILE A 189 -3.23 -14.48 -7.80
N ARG A 190 -3.87 -13.42 -7.38
CA ARG A 190 -4.03 -12.16 -8.11
C ARG A 190 -2.93 -11.18 -7.70
N ALA A 191 -2.49 -10.32 -8.63
CA ALA A 191 -1.57 -9.25 -8.31
C ALA A 191 -2.03 -7.96 -9.00
N ASN A 192 -2.20 -6.88 -8.23
CA ASN A 192 -2.65 -5.58 -8.72
C ASN A 192 -1.85 -4.44 -8.10
N SER A 193 -1.82 -3.31 -8.79
CA SER A 193 -1.29 -2.06 -8.25
C SER A 193 -2.42 -1.08 -7.95
N ILE A 194 -2.23 -0.19 -6.99
CA ILE A 194 -3.05 0.99 -6.77
C ILE A 194 -2.20 2.21 -7.06
N ALA A 195 -2.70 3.18 -7.80
CA ALA A 195 -2.02 4.44 -8.07
C ALA A 195 -2.79 5.60 -7.40
N PRO A 196 -2.40 5.98 -6.17
CA PRO A 196 -2.98 7.13 -5.50
C PRO A 196 -2.62 8.44 -6.16
N GLY A 197 -3.56 9.39 -6.14
CA GLY A 197 -3.31 10.81 -6.39
C GLY A 197 -2.70 11.52 -5.19
N TYR A 198 -3.01 12.80 -5.03
CA TYR A 198 -2.62 13.56 -3.85
C TYR A 198 -3.53 13.22 -2.67
N ILE A 199 -2.97 12.55 -1.64
CA ILE A 199 -3.69 12.08 -0.46
C ILE A 199 -3.13 12.77 0.78
N LYS A 200 -4.02 13.33 1.60
CA LYS A 200 -3.64 13.95 2.87
C LYS A 200 -3.42 12.86 3.93
N THR A 201 -2.18 12.44 4.07
CA THR A 201 -1.82 11.29 4.92
C THR A 201 -1.32 11.67 6.31
N GLY A 202 -1.32 12.95 6.69
CA GLY A 202 -0.74 13.39 7.96
C GLY A 202 0.78 13.21 8.06
N ILE A 203 1.48 13.05 6.92
CA ILE A 203 2.95 12.93 6.86
C ILE A 203 3.59 14.29 7.20
N GLY A 204 3.54 14.68 8.45
CA GLY A 204 4.14 15.92 8.96
C GLY A 204 4.79 15.73 10.34
N GLY A 205 4.70 14.53 10.91
CA GLY A 205 5.18 14.25 12.27
C GLY A 205 4.12 14.58 13.33
N ASP A 206 4.29 14.02 14.51
CA ASP A 206 3.36 14.15 15.65
C ASP A 206 3.64 15.43 16.48
N GLY A 207 4.41 16.38 15.94
CA GLY A 207 4.70 17.66 16.57
C GLY A 207 3.70 18.76 16.18
N GLU A 208 3.54 19.79 17.02
CA GLU A 208 2.82 21.00 16.65
C GLU A 208 3.47 21.63 15.41
N MET A 209 2.72 21.69 14.32
CA MET A 209 3.18 22.36 13.10
C MET A 209 3.20 23.86 13.29
N SER A 210 4.29 24.52 12.88
CA SER A 210 4.34 25.98 12.84
C SER A 210 3.23 26.54 11.92
N GLU A 211 2.80 27.78 12.16
CA GLU A 211 1.79 28.45 11.32
C GLU A 211 2.27 28.55 9.86
N GLU A 212 3.57 28.74 9.63
CA GLU A 212 4.16 28.73 8.29
C GLU A 212 3.98 27.37 7.59
N MET A 213 4.22 26.27 8.32
CA MET A 213 4.04 24.92 7.78
C MET A 213 2.57 24.63 7.49
N LYS A 214 1.64 25.05 8.37
CA LYS A 214 0.19 24.92 8.14
C LYS A 214 -0.24 25.70 6.90
N ALA A 215 0.21 26.96 6.75
CA ALA A 215 -0.09 27.80 5.59
C ALA A 215 0.46 27.17 4.29
N ARG A 216 1.68 26.63 4.32
CA ARG A 216 2.27 25.91 3.17
C ARG A 216 1.46 24.69 2.81
N MET A 217 1.04 23.87 3.77
CA MET A 217 0.21 22.70 3.51
C MET A 217 -1.16 23.09 2.95
N ALA A 218 -1.79 24.13 3.48
CA ALA A 218 -3.06 24.64 2.95
C ALA A 218 -2.93 25.11 1.50
N ALA A 219 -1.83 25.77 1.13
CA ALA A 219 -1.57 26.16 -0.25
C ALA A 219 -1.37 24.96 -1.17
N VAL A 220 -0.71 23.90 -0.70
CA VAL A 220 -0.55 22.63 -1.43
C VAL A 220 -1.91 21.94 -1.62
N ASP A 221 -2.72 21.86 -0.56
CA ASP A 221 -4.07 21.29 -0.61
C ASP A 221 -4.95 22.04 -1.61
N ALA A 222 -4.93 23.38 -1.58
CA ALA A 222 -5.68 24.21 -2.53
C ALA A 222 -5.22 24.00 -3.98
N HIS A 223 -3.90 23.91 -4.20
CA HIS A 223 -3.34 23.67 -5.54
C HIS A 223 -3.81 22.33 -6.13
N PHE A 224 -3.75 21.24 -5.35
CA PHE A 224 -4.19 19.94 -5.83
C PHE A 224 -5.70 19.87 -5.96
N SER A 225 -6.47 20.48 -5.05
CA SER A 225 -7.93 20.53 -5.13
C SER A 225 -8.40 21.21 -6.42
N ALA A 226 -7.76 22.31 -6.81
CA ALA A 226 -8.08 23.02 -8.04
C ALA A 226 -7.78 22.22 -9.32
N LYS A 227 -6.89 21.22 -9.23
CA LYS A 227 -6.47 20.36 -10.35
C LYS A 227 -7.12 18.97 -10.31
N THR A 228 -8.06 18.74 -9.44
CA THR A 228 -8.73 17.45 -9.29
C THR A 228 -10.22 17.64 -9.53
N PRO A 229 -10.89 16.88 -10.42
CA PRO A 229 -12.33 16.97 -10.65
C PRO A 229 -13.18 16.82 -9.38
N ILE A 230 -12.77 15.93 -8.47
CA ILE A 230 -13.31 15.90 -7.11
C ILE A 230 -12.54 16.93 -6.30
N HIS A 231 -13.03 18.15 -6.20
CA HIS A 231 -12.38 19.37 -5.68
C HIS A 231 -11.96 19.29 -4.20
N ARG A 232 -11.21 18.25 -3.83
CA ARG A 232 -10.56 18.06 -2.52
C ARG A 232 -9.33 17.17 -2.63
N PRO A 233 -8.39 17.24 -1.69
CA PRO A 233 -7.40 16.18 -1.52
C PRO A 233 -8.08 14.84 -1.21
N GLY A 234 -7.46 13.74 -1.59
CA GLY A 234 -7.89 12.43 -1.09
C GLY A 234 -7.62 12.32 0.42
N ALA A 235 -8.41 11.49 1.10
CA ALA A 235 -8.29 11.15 2.50
C ALA A 235 -7.95 9.66 2.66
N ILE A 236 -7.54 9.27 3.87
CA ILE A 236 -7.20 7.88 4.20
C ILE A 236 -8.43 6.97 4.00
N GLU A 237 -9.60 7.48 4.35
CA GLU A 237 -10.89 6.79 4.25
C GLU A 237 -11.28 6.45 2.80
N ASP A 238 -10.79 7.21 1.82
CA ASP A 238 -11.03 6.92 0.39
C ASP A 238 -10.37 5.58 -0.05
N PHE A 239 -9.48 5.01 0.77
CA PHE A 239 -8.80 3.75 0.50
C PHE A 239 -9.39 2.54 1.23
N GLU A 240 -10.38 2.72 2.10
CA GLU A 240 -11.01 1.62 2.82
C GLU A 240 -11.75 0.67 1.88
N GLY A 241 -12.55 1.23 0.96
CA GLY A 241 -13.33 0.43 0.01
C GLY A 241 -12.47 -0.44 -0.89
N ILE A 242 -11.37 0.11 -1.42
CA ILE A 242 -10.45 -0.66 -2.28
C ILE A 242 -9.63 -1.66 -1.46
N GLY A 243 -9.32 -1.37 -0.19
CA GLY A 243 -8.69 -2.30 0.73
C GLY A 243 -9.54 -3.55 0.93
N ALA A 244 -10.82 -3.37 1.27
CA ALA A 244 -11.80 -4.45 1.41
C ALA A 244 -11.99 -5.22 0.09
N TYR A 245 -12.11 -4.52 -1.04
CA TYR A 245 -12.29 -5.11 -2.37
C TYR A 245 -11.14 -6.06 -2.72
N LEU A 246 -9.88 -5.60 -2.62
CA LEU A 246 -8.73 -6.39 -3.04
C LEU A 246 -8.39 -7.52 -2.05
N ALA A 247 -8.75 -7.41 -0.78
CA ALA A 247 -8.57 -8.46 0.21
C ALA A 247 -9.65 -9.55 0.15
N SER A 248 -10.79 -9.27 -0.46
CA SER A 248 -11.97 -10.17 -0.48
C SER A 248 -12.15 -10.89 -1.82
N ASP A 249 -13.18 -11.76 -1.86
CA ASP A 249 -13.59 -12.48 -3.06
C ASP A 249 -14.32 -11.57 -4.08
N ALA A 250 -14.66 -10.34 -3.71
CA ALA A 250 -15.23 -9.35 -4.63
C ALA A 250 -14.32 -9.07 -5.83
N SER A 251 -13.00 -9.23 -5.66
CA SER A 251 -12.00 -9.00 -6.70
C SER A 251 -11.41 -10.28 -7.32
N ARG A 252 -12.06 -11.45 -7.13
CA ARG A 252 -11.53 -12.77 -7.54
C ARG A 252 -11.13 -12.91 -9.03
N TYR A 253 -11.62 -12.05 -9.90
CA TYR A 253 -11.30 -12.05 -11.33
C TYR A 253 -10.54 -10.79 -11.78
N HIS A 254 -10.02 -10.00 -10.82
CA HIS A 254 -9.31 -8.75 -11.08
C HIS A 254 -7.81 -8.92 -10.80
N SER A 255 -7.00 -9.05 -11.85
CA SER A 255 -5.55 -9.27 -11.75
C SER A 255 -4.80 -8.58 -12.88
N GLY A 256 -3.59 -8.08 -12.60
CA GLY A 256 -2.69 -7.44 -13.55
C GLY A 256 -2.96 -5.96 -13.80
N ASP A 257 -3.89 -5.35 -13.08
CA ASP A 257 -4.31 -3.96 -13.29
C ASP A 257 -3.56 -2.96 -12.39
N THR A 258 -3.65 -1.68 -12.79
CA THR A 258 -3.28 -0.54 -11.95
C THR A 258 -4.50 0.33 -11.73
N ILE A 259 -5.10 0.21 -10.56
CA ILE A 259 -6.33 0.90 -10.17
C ILE A 259 -5.98 2.31 -9.71
N VAL A 260 -6.45 3.32 -10.43
CA VAL A 260 -6.20 4.73 -10.10
C VAL A 260 -7.23 5.23 -9.09
N ILE A 261 -6.75 5.83 -8.00
CA ILE A 261 -7.59 6.45 -6.95
C ILE A 261 -7.06 7.86 -6.69
N ASP A 262 -7.55 8.84 -7.45
CA ASP A 262 -6.96 10.16 -7.56
C ASP A 262 -7.98 11.31 -7.69
N GLY A 263 -9.27 11.02 -7.55
CA GLY A 263 -10.34 12.01 -7.75
C GLY A 263 -10.47 12.50 -9.19
N GLY A 264 -9.91 11.76 -10.17
CA GLY A 264 -9.92 12.09 -11.59
C GLY A 264 -8.75 12.95 -12.06
N SER A 265 -7.73 13.15 -11.21
CA SER A 265 -6.59 14.03 -11.51
C SER A 265 -5.78 13.57 -12.73
N LEU A 266 -5.63 12.24 -12.93
CA LEU A 266 -4.86 11.68 -14.04
C LEU A 266 -5.44 12.02 -15.41
N ILE A 267 -6.77 12.04 -15.50
CA ILE A 267 -7.49 12.27 -16.78
C ILE A 267 -7.92 13.72 -16.97
N TYR A 268 -7.68 14.59 -15.97
CA TYR A 268 -8.09 15.99 -16.05
C TYR A 268 -7.07 16.79 -16.87
N PRO A 269 -7.47 17.36 -18.00
CA PRO A 269 -6.55 18.11 -18.83
C PRO A 269 -6.05 19.36 -18.11
N PRO A 270 -4.81 19.80 -18.34
CA PRO A 270 -4.28 21.04 -17.74
C PRO A 270 -4.97 22.32 -18.26
N TYR A 271 -5.84 22.19 -19.25
CA TYR A 271 -6.61 23.27 -19.86
C TYR A 271 -8.08 23.16 -19.42
N ALA A 272 -8.44 23.84 -18.32
CA ALA A 272 -9.84 24.12 -18.03
C ALA A 272 -10.28 25.31 -18.91
N PHE A 273 -11.32 25.10 -19.73
CA PHE A 273 -11.98 26.17 -20.47
C PHE A 273 -12.90 26.97 -19.55
#